data_1dea82b6636926a90e53a1a18fd52eab
#
_entry.id   1dea82b6636926a90e53a1a18fd52eab
#
_cell.length_a   1.000
_cell.length_b   1.000
_cell.length_c   1.000
_cell.angle_alpha   90.00
_cell.angle_beta   90.00
_cell.angle_gamma   90.00
#
_symmetry.space_group_name_H-M   'P 1'
#
loop_
_entity.id
_entity.type
_entity.pdbx_description
1 polymer ?
#
loop_
_entity_poly.entity_id
_entity_poly.type
_entity_poly.pdbx_seq_one_letter_code
_entity_poly.pdbx_strand_id
1 'polypeptide(L)'
;MTGTFIKTALAGAVSAFLAAAASAQVFTISDIRVEGIQRTEPGTVFSHLPFRVGDEYNPERGAEAIHQLYSSGLFRDIDLSIDGTVLVVNVVERPAVAAIETNGIKAFDKDGVEKSLRDVGLAEGRIFDHSILERADQELRRHYLSQGYYGVDIKTSATPLERNRVRITINVDEGAASSIKQIRFVGNTVFDSDELADQMQLSEHKWSSFYTKRDLYSREKLAADLETLRSF
;
A
#
# COMPACT_ATOMS: atom_id res chain seq x y z
N MET A 1 -15.83 -77.82 43.21
CA MET A 1 -16.68 -76.65 43.37
C MET A 1 -16.41 -75.71 42.18
N THR A 2 -17.36 -75.67 41.41
CA THR A 2 -17.52 -75.16 40.05
C THR A 2 -17.45 -73.62 39.95
N GLY A 3 -16.60 -73.12 39.13
CA GLY A 3 -16.56 -71.69 38.77
C GLY A 3 -16.58 -71.51 37.25
N THR A 4 -17.70 -71.02 36.77
CA THR A 4 -18.06 -70.84 35.35
C THR A 4 -17.37 -69.62 34.76
N PHE A 5 -16.62 -69.80 33.68
CA PHE A 5 -16.06 -68.70 32.89
C PHE A 5 -17.10 -68.22 31.90
N ILE A 6 -17.52 -66.94 32.03
CA ILE A 6 -18.34 -66.26 31.08
C ILE A 6 -17.38 -65.51 30.10
N LYS A 7 -17.40 -65.94 28.85
CA LYS A 7 -16.71 -65.23 27.72
C LYS A 7 -17.63 -64.15 27.23
N THR A 8 -17.29 -62.86 27.50
CA THR A 8 -17.90 -61.73 26.88
C THR A 8 -17.23 -61.43 25.54
N ALA A 9 -18.00 -61.65 24.51
CA ALA A 9 -17.60 -61.23 23.13
C ALA A 9 -17.73 -59.71 22.98
N LEU A 10 -16.59 -59.03 22.68
CA LEU A 10 -16.54 -57.60 22.38
C LEU A 10 -16.86 -57.43 20.90
N ALA A 11 -18.08 -56.99 20.59
CA ALA A 11 -18.47 -56.60 19.23
C ALA A 11 -17.88 -55.20 18.91
N GLY A 12 -16.84 -55.16 18.09
CA GLY A 12 -16.28 -53.92 17.57
C GLY A 12 -17.21 -53.28 16.53
N ALA A 13 -17.82 -52.16 16.90
CA ALA A 13 -18.53 -51.31 15.95
C ALA A 13 -17.50 -50.52 15.12
N VAL A 14 -17.27 -50.95 13.90
CA VAL A 14 -16.53 -50.20 12.90
C VAL A 14 -17.43 -49.08 12.41
N SER A 15 -17.27 -47.87 12.95
CA SER A 15 -17.88 -46.65 12.42
C SER A 15 -17.20 -46.30 11.09
N ALA A 16 -17.84 -46.64 10.01
CA ALA A 16 -17.47 -46.16 8.69
C ALA A 16 -17.79 -44.66 8.62
N PHE A 17 -16.77 -43.82 8.78
CA PHE A 17 -16.82 -42.44 8.39
C PHE A 17 -16.94 -42.38 6.85
N LEU A 18 -18.16 -42.20 6.35
CA LEU A 18 -18.36 -41.74 4.97
C LEU A 18 -17.80 -40.31 4.89
N ALA A 19 -16.57 -40.19 4.40
CA ALA A 19 -16.09 -38.92 3.84
C ALA A 19 -17.00 -38.62 2.64
N ALA A 20 -17.95 -37.68 2.81
CA ALA A 20 -18.63 -37.08 1.69
C ALA A 20 -17.55 -36.37 0.85
N ALA A 21 -17.10 -37.02 -0.20
CA ALA A 21 -16.33 -36.37 -1.23
C ALA A 21 -17.25 -35.25 -1.76
N ALA A 22 -16.85 -34.00 -1.52
CA ALA A 22 -17.46 -32.85 -2.20
C ALA A 22 -17.21 -33.06 -3.69
N SER A 23 -18.14 -33.68 -4.36
CA SER A 23 -18.14 -33.81 -5.81
C SER A 23 -18.11 -32.40 -6.34
N ALA A 24 -17.07 -32.00 -7.02
CA ALA A 24 -17.01 -30.76 -7.77
C ALA A 24 -18.22 -30.77 -8.72
N GLN A 25 -19.25 -30.00 -8.37
CA GLN A 25 -20.49 -29.99 -9.13
C GLN A 25 -20.23 -29.26 -10.45
N VAL A 26 -20.11 -30.05 -11.51
CA VAL A 26 -20.16 -29.56 -12.88
C VAL A 26 -21.64 -29.32 -13.23
N PHE A 27 -22.02 -28.09 -13.56
CA PHE A 27 -23.39 -27.73 -13.93
C PHE A 27 -23.38 -26.66 -15.02
N THR A 28 -24.46 -26.57 -15.77
CA THR A 28 -24.62 -25.50 -16.76
C THR A 28 -25.13 -24.24 -16.07
N ILE A 29 -24.42 -23.13 -16.25
CA ILE A 29 -24.76 -21.81 -15.70
C ILE A 29 -26.05 -21.30 -16.37
N SER A 30 -27.13 -21.20 -15.62
CA SER A 30 -28.40 -20.66 -16.11
C SER A 30 -28.45 -19.12 -16.02
N ASP A 31 -27.73 -18.53 -15.06
CA ASP A 31 -27.65 -17.09 -14.85
C ASP A 31 -26.38 -16.76 -14.05
N ILE A 32 -25.92 -15.50 -14.16
CA ILE A 32 -24.79 -14.97 -13.38
C ILE A 32 -25.26 -13.73 -12.64
N ARG A 33 -25.26 -13.79 -11.31
CA ARG A 33 -25.63 -12.68 -10.43
C ARG A 33 -24.40 -12.07 -9.81
N VAL A 34 -24.28 -10.74 -9.84
CA VAL A 34 -23.20 -9.99 -9.18
C VAL A 34 -23.78 -9.26 -7.98
N GLU A 35 -23.18 -9.47 -6.81
CA GLU A 35 -23.58 -8.86 -5.55
C GLU A 35 -22.42 -8.09 -4.93
N GLY A 36 -22.72 -7.02 -4.15
CA GLY A 36 -21.72 -6.24 -3.43
C GLY A 36 -21.12 -5.07 -4.21
N ILE A 37 -21.45 -4.89 -5.49
CA ILE A 37 -21.03 -3.70 -6.26
C ILE A 37 -21.79 -2.47 -5.78
N GLN A 38 -21.09 -1.35 -5.70
CA GLN A 38 -21.65 -0.04 -5.31
C GLN A 38 -21.35 1.06 -6.33
N ARG A 39 -20.24 0.96 -7.02
CA ARG A 39 -19.74 1.94 -7.98
C ARG A 39 -19.42 1.32 -9.33
N THR A 40 -18.94 0.08 -9.33
CA THR A 40 -18.62 -0.67 -10.53
C THR A 40 -19.91 -1.15 -11.20
N GLU A 41 -19.99 -1.05 -12.52
CA GLU A 41 -21.10 -1.60 -13.28
C GLU A 41 -21.00 -3.12 -13.39
N PRO A 42 -22.11 -3.88 -13.37
CA PRO A 42 -22.08 -5.34 -13.52
C PRO A 42 -21.36 -5.81 -14.78
N GLY A 43 -21.46 -5.06 -15.88
CA GLY A 43 -20.77 -5.34 -17.14
C GLY A 43 -19.25 -5.39 -17.01
N THR A 44 -18.68 -4.60 -16.10
CA THR A 44 -17.24 -4.65 -15.81
C THR A 44 -16.85 -5.98 -15.16
N VAL A 45 -17.66 -6.48 -14.22
CA VAL A 45 -17.44 -7.80 -13.61
C VAL A 45 -17.54 -8.89 -14.68
N PHE A 46 -18.59 -8.87 -15.50
CA PHE A 46 -18.78 -9.86 -16.57
C PHE A 46 -17.64 -9.89 -17.58
N SER A 47 -17.01 -8.74 -17.86
CA SER A 47 -15.87 -8.69 -18.80
C SER A 47 -14.62 -9.41 -18.29
N HIS A 48 -14.52 -9.62 -16.98
CA HIS A 48 -13.39 -10.33 -16.32
C HIS A 48 -13.73 -11.79 -15.99
N LEU A 49 -14.96 -12.26 -16.29
CA LEU A 49 -15.34 -13.64 -16.07
C LEU A 49 -15.02 -14.49 -17.31
N PRO A 50 -14.40 -15.68 -17.13
CA PRO A 50 -14.18 -16.63 -18.23
C PRO A 50 -15.47 -17.44 -18.56
N PHE A 51 -16.61 -17.07 -17.97
CA PHE A 51 -17.90 -17.74 -18.13
C PHE A 51 -18.93 -16.84 -18.80
N ARG A 52 -19.87 -17.51 -19.45
CA ARG A 52 -21.15 -16.92 -19.92
C ARG A 52 -22.32 -17.78 -19.49
N VAL A 53 -23.50 -17.21 -19.52
CA VAL A 53 -24.75 -18.00 -19.36
C VAL A 53 -24.80 -19.06 -20.44
N GLY A 54 -25.04 -20.31 -20.05
CA GLY A 54 -25.02 -21.48 -20.91
C GLY A 54 -23.70 -22.28 -20.88
N ASP A 55 -22.62 -21.73 -20.32
CA ASP A 55 -21.37 -22.44 -20.15
C ASP A 55 -21.45 -23.45 -19.00
N GLU A 56 -20.56 -24.44 -19.05
CA GLU A 56 -20.37 -25.39 -17.97
C GLU A 56 -19.42 -24.82 -16.93
N TYR A 57 -19.87 -24.78 -15.67
CA TYR A 57 -19.06 -24.38 -14.53
C TYR A 57 -18.19 -25.55 -14.08
N ASN A 58 -16.92 -25.27 -13.81
CA ASN A 58 -16.05 -26.16 -13.04
C ASN A 58 -15.19 -25.32 -12.07
N PRO A 59 -14.68 -25.93 -10.99
CA PRO A 59 -13.90 -25.21 -9.97
C PRO A 59 -12.61 -24.57 -10.49
N GLU A 60 -11.98 -25.14 -11.52
CA GLU A 60 -10.72 -24.63 -12.10
C GLU A 60 -10.98 -23.28 -12.79
N ARG A 61 -12.04 -23.22 -13.61
CA ARG A 61 -12.48 -21.95 -14.22
C ARG A 61 -12.98 -20.96 -13.17
N GLY A 62 -13.57 -21.45 -12.07
CA GLY A 62 -13.94 -20.61 -10.93
C GLY A 62 -12.72 -19.93 -10.31
N ALA A 63 -11.64 -20.67 -10.08
CA ALA A 63 -10.38 -20.11 -9.58
C ALA A 63 -9.77 -19.10 -10.56
N GLU A 64 -9.84 -19.36 -11.87
CA GLU A 64 -9.41 -18.43 -12.90
C GLU A 64 -10.23 -17.12 -12.87
N ALA A 65 -11.56 -17.21 -12.73
CA ALA A 65 -12.44 -16.07 -12.59
C ALA A 65 -12.05 -15.18 -11.40
N ILE A 66 -11.83 -15.79 -10.24
CA ILE A 66 -11.37 -15.09 -9.04
C ILE A 66 -10.03 -14.38 -9.32
N HIS A 67 -9.08 -15.09 -9.93
CA HIS A 67 -7.77 -14.51 -10.26
C HIS A 67 -7.88 -13.31 -11.22
N GLN A 68 -8.70 -13.41 -12.27
CA GLN A 68 -8.92 -12.33 -13.22
C GLN A 68 -9.57 -11.11 -12.57
N LEU A 69 -10.58 -11.33 -11.72
CA LEU A 69 -11.24 -10.26 -10.97
C LEU A 69 -10.28 -9.57 -9.98
N TYR A 70 -9.44 -10.32 -9.24
CA TYR A 70 -8.40 -9.72 -8.38
C TYR A 70 -7.38 -8.92 -9.19
N SER A 71 -6.99 -9.43 -10.35
CA SER A 71 -6.02 -8.76 -11.23
C SER A 71 -6.51 -7.43 -11.78
N SER A 72 -7.85 -7.20 -11.82
CA SER A 72 -8.44 -5.91 -12.17
C SER A 72 -8.09 -4.80 -11.19
N GLY A 73 -7.72 -5.15 -9.94
CA GLY A 73 -7.44 -4.20 -8.85
C GLY A 73 -8.70 -3.50 -8.29
N LEU A 74 -9.89 -3.80 -8.81
CA LEU A 74 -11.14 -3.14 -8.41
C LEU A 74 -11.70 -3.64 -7.08
N PHE A 75 -11.40 -4.90 -6.73
CA PHE A 75 -12.02 -5.60 -5.62
C PHE A 75 -11.00 -5.92 -4.53
N ARG A 76 -11.44 -5.81 -3.29
CA ARG A 76 -10.68 -6.20 -2.10
C ARG A 76 -10.91 -7.66 -1.76
N ASP A 77 -12.15 -8.12 -1.99
CA ASP A 77 -12.56 -9.48 -1.70
C ASP A 77 -13.51 -9.98 -2.79
N ILE A 78 -13.40 -11.27 -3.12
CA ILE A 78 -14.16 -11.93 -4.17
C ILE A 78 -14.47 -13.35 -3.72
N ASP A 79 -15.74 -13.70 -3.73
CA ASP A 79 -16.23 -15.03 -3.45
C ASP A 79 -17.21 -15.49 -4.55
N LEU A 80 -17.08 -16.75 -4.94
CA LEU A 80 -18.01 -17.38 -5.88
C LEU A 80 -18.86 -18.40 -5.11
N SER A 81 -20.16 -18.21 -5.15
CA SER A 81 -21.14 -19.15 -4.60
C SER A 81 -22.11 -19.62 -5.67
N ILE A 82 -22.74 -20.76 -5.41
CA ILE A 82 -23.64 -21.41 -6.33
C ILE A 82 -25.02 -21.49 -5.67
N ASP A 83 -26.02 -20.89 -6.33
CA ASP A 83 -27.43 -20.94 -5.93
C ASP A 83 -28.22 -21.74 -6.97
N GLY A 84 -28.35 -23.05 -6.76
CA GLY A 84 -28.91 -23.97 -7.74
C GLY A 84 -28.07 -24.08 -9.00
N THR A 85 -28.47 -23.44 -10.09
CA THR A 85 -27.71 -23.32 -11.37
C THR A 85 -27.27 -21.89 -11.66
N VAL A 86 -27.43 -20.97 -10.70
CA VAL A 86 -27.01 -19.57 -10.79
C VAL A 86 -25.62 -19.44 -10.16
N LEU A 87 -24.69 -18.87 -10.91
CA LEU A 87 -23.38 -18.47 -10.38
C LEU A 87 -23.50 -17.09 -9.73
N VAL A 88 -23.27 -17.01 -8.42
CA VAL A 88 -23.28 -15.75 -7.66
C VAL A 88 -21.87 -15.28 -7.43
N VAL A 89 -21.53 -14.10 -7.95
CA VAL A 89 -20.23 -13.45 -7.81
C VAL A 89 -20.36 -12.37 -6.74
N ASN A 90 -19.92 -12.69 -5.52
CA ASN A 90 -19.91 -11.76 -4.40
C ASN A 90 -18.59 -10.98 -4.43
N VAL A 91 -18.66 -9.66 -4.47
CA VAL A 91 -17.47 -8.80 -4.50
C VAL A 91 -17.53 -7.73 -3.42
N VAL A 92 -16.38 -7.38 -2.89
CA VAL A 92 -16.21 -6.20 -2.05
C VAL A 92 -15.31 -5.22 -2.80
N GLU A 93 -15.87 -4.12 -3.26
CA GLU A 93 -15.12 -3.11 -4.01
C GLU A 93 -14.09 -2.41 -3.14
N ARG A 94 -12.92 -2.10 -3.73
CA ARG A 94 -11.98 -1.14 -3.14
C ARG A 94 -12.57 0.27 -3.23
N PRO A 95 -12.47 1.09 -2.17
CA PRO A 95 -12.96 2.46 -2.22
C PRO A 95 -12.14 3.31 -3.20
N ALA A 96 -12.72 4.42 -3.67
CA ALA A 96 -12.00 5.41 -4.45
C ALA A 96 -11.66 6.64 -3.60
N VAL A 97 -10.53 7.27 -3.88
CA VAL A 97 -10.14 8.54 -3.25
C VAL A 97 -11.07 9.64 -3.74
N ALA A 98 -11.83 10.24 -2.83
CA ALA A 98 -12.74 11.36 -3.12
C ALA A 98 -12.05 12.70 -3.03
N ALA A 99 -11.14 12.85 -2.05
CA ALA A 99 -10.38 14.07 -1.81
C ALA A 99 -9.09 13.75 -1.05
N ILE A 100 -8.07 14.57 -1.25
CA ILE A 100 -6.83 14.55 -0.51
C ILE A 100 -6.63 15.90 0.15
N GLU A 101 -6.59 15.93 1.47
CA GLU A 101 -6.39 17.13 2.28
C GLU A 101 -5.00 17.07 2.92
N THR A 102 -4.16 18.08 2.64
CA THR A 102 -2.83 18.21 3.23
C THR A 102 -2.77 19.42 4.12
N ASN A 103 -2.37 19.24 5.38
CA ASN A 103 -2.30 20.27 6.39
C ASN A 103 -0.89 20.36 6.97
N GLY A 104 -0.47 21.59 7.34
CA GLY A 104 0.79 21.85 8.05
C GLY A 104 2.03 21.90 7.17
N ILE A 105 1.91 21.69 5.86
CA ILE A 105 3.02 21.78 4.89
C ILE A 105 3.31 23.24 4.59
N LYS A 106 4.54 23.68 4.87
CA LYS A 106 5.03 25.05 4.65
C LYS A 106 6.38 25.09 3.93
N ALA A 107 7.19 24.01 4.09
CA ALA A 107 8.52 23.92 3.52
C ALA A 107 8.51 23.71 2.00
N PHE A 108 7.41 23.18 1.47
CA PHE A 108 7.24 22.83 0.06
C PHE A 108 6.03 23.53 -0.55
N ASP A 109 6.10 23.74 -1.86
CA ASP A 109 4.95 24.21 -2.60
C ASP A 109 3.89 23.11 -2.73
N LYS A 110 2.65 23.52 -2.81
CA LYS A 110 1.51 22.60 -2.85
C LYS A 110 1.52 21.71 -4.09
N ASP A 111 1.88 22.28 -5.24
CA ASP A 111 1.88 21.57 -6.53
C ASP A 111 2.94 20.46 -6.56
N GLY A 112 4.11 20.72 -5.97
CA GLY A 112 5.19 19.73 -5.83
C GLY A 112 4.76 18.56 -4.94
N VAL A 113 4.10 18.85 -3.81
CA VAL A 113 3.56 17.81 -2.93
C VAL A 113 2.49 16.98 -3.64
N GLU A 114 1.52 17.61 -4.29
CA GLU A 114 0.47 16.90 -5.03
C GLU A 114 1.05 16.04 -6.16
N LYS A 115 2.10 16.52 -6.83
CA LYS A 115 2.80 15.73 -7.83
C LYS A 115 3.45 14.49 -7.22
N SER A 116 4.18 14.65 -6.13
CA SER A 116 4.80 13.50 -5.42
C SER A 116 3.77 12.47 -4.98
N LEU A 117 2.62 12.91 -4.47
CA LEU A 117 1.53 12.01 -4.09
C LEU A 117 0.95 11.28 -5.31
N ARG A 118 0.76 11.96 -6.45
CA ARG A 118 0.31 11.32 -7.71
C ARG A 118 1.32 10.29 -8.23
N ASP A 119 2.60 10.58 -8.14
CA ASP A 119 3.67 9.70 -8.64
C ASP A 119 3.71 8.37 -7.87
N VAL A 120 3.38 8.36 -6.58
CA VAL A 120 3.23 7.12 -5.78
C VAL A 120 1.85 6.47 -5.93
N GLY A 121 0.96 7.04 -6.75
CA GLY A 121 -0.37 6.50 -7.06
C GLY A 121 -1.50 7.04 -6.20
N LEU A 122 -1.24 7.97 -5.27
CA LEU A 122 -2.27 8.63 -4.46
C LEU A 122 -2.81 9.86 -5.18
N ALA A 123 -3.99 9.73 -5.77
CA ALA A 123 -4.67 10.82 -6.47
C ALA A 123 -6.19 10.68 -6.37
N GLU A 124 -6.90 11.80 -6.47
CA GLU A 124 -8.37 11.81 -6.51
C GLU A 124 -8.90 10.98 -7.70
N GLY A 125 -9.98 10.27 -7.48
CA GLY A 125 -10.58 9.36 -8.44
C GLY A 125 -9.89 8.00 -8.59
N ARG A 126 -8.69 7.82 -8.04
CA ARG A 126 -7.97 6.55 -8.05
C ARG A 126 -8.54 5.59 -7.00
N ILE A 127 -8.37 4.30 -7.25
CA ILE A 127 -8.69 3.26 -6.27
C ILE A 127 -7.75 3.39 -5.08
N PHE A 128 -8.32 3.36 -3.89
CA PHE A 128 -7.56 3.44 -2.65
C PHE A 128 -7.13 2.05 -2.18
N ASP A 129 -5.87 1.96 -1.82
CA ASP A 129 -5.28 0.84 -1.09
C ASP A 129 -4.39 1.37 0.04
N HIS A 130 -4.41 0.71 1.19
CA HIS A 130 -3.58 1.12 2.33
C HIS A 130 -2.09 1.20 2.01
N SER A 131 -1.60 0.31 1.15
CA SER A 131 -0.19 0.32 0.72
C SER A 131 0.20 1.58 -0.05
N ILE A 132 -0.75 2.20 -0.75
CA ILE A 132 -0.51 3.48 -1.44
C ILE A 132 -0.33 4.60 -0.41
N LEU A 133 -1.15 4.59 0.65
CA LEU A 133 -1.06 5.58 1.73
C LEU A 133 0.27 5.47 2.49
N GLU A 134 0.71 4.25 2.78
CA GLU A 134 2.02 4.00 3.41
C GLU A 134 3.18 4.47 2.53
N ARG A 135 3.12 4.22 1.21
CA ARG A 135 4.12 4.73 0.27
C ARG A 135 4.13 6.25 0.21
N ALA A 136 2.97 6.88 0.25
CA ALA A 136 2.85 8.33 0.27
C ALA A 136 3.48 8.93 1.55
N ASP A 137 3.23 8.33 2.72
CA ASP A 137 3.87 8.72 3.98
C ASP A 137 5.39 8.62 3.89
N GLN A 138 5.90 7.47 3.43
CA GLN A 138 7.34 7.24 3.29
C GLN A 138 8.00 8.20 2.31
N GLU A 139 7.34 8.51 1.18
CA GLU A 139 7.88 9.44 0.19
C GLU A 139 7.93 10.87 0.72
N LEU A 140 6.86 11.33 1.36
CA LEU A 140 6.84 12.63 2.02
C LEU A 140 7.91 12.71 3.11
N ARG A 141 8.02 11.71 3.97
CA ARG A 141 9.05 11.65 5.02
C ARG A 141 10.45 11.70 4.44
N ARG A 142 10.73 10.95 3.38
CA ARG A 142 12.02 10.97 2.69
C ARG A 142 12.32 12.38 2.15
N HIS A 143 11.31 13.02 1.55
CA HIS A 143 11.46 14.37 1.01
C HIS A 143 11.80 15.40 2.11
N TYR A 144 11.13 15.33 3.27
CA TYR A 144 11.43 16.16 4.43
C TYR A 144 12.84 15.91 4.98
N LEU A 145 13.23 14.65 5.13
CA LEU A 145 14.56 14.29 5.62
C LEU A 145 15.68 14.80 4.70
N SER A 146 15.49 14.73 3.38
CA SER A 146 16.45 15.23 2.39
C SER A 146 16.65 16.75 2.46
N GLN A 147 15.67 17.48 3.00
CA GLN A 147 15.73 18.92 3.23
C GLN A 147 16.09 19.28 4.68
N GLY A 148 16.51 18.31 5.51
CA GLY A 148 16.97 18.57 6.87
C GLY A 148 15.90 18.63 7.94
N TYR A 149 14.65 18.27 7.65
CA TYR A 149 13.56 18.23 8.63
C TYR A 149 13.51 16.88 9.36
N TYR A 150 14.47 16.61 10.22
CA TYR A 150 14.59 15.31 10.90
C TYR A 150 13.54 15.10 12.01
N GLY A 151 12.91 16.18 12.48
CA GLY A 151 11.85 16.13 13.50
C GLY A 151 10.44 16.05 12.90
N VAL A 152 10.31 15.84 11.60
CA VAL A 152 8.99 15.80 10.93
C VAL A 152 8.12 14.65 11.49
N ASP A 153 6.90 14.98 11.87
CA ASP A 153 5.83 14.03 12.21
C ASP A 153 4.73 14.10 11.15
N ILE A 154 4.46 12.96 10.50
CA ILE A 154 3.44 12.86 9.46
C ILE A 154 2.39 11.87 9.94
N LYS A 155 1.13 12.31 9.96
CA LYS A 155 -0.02 11.50 10.33
C LYS A 155 -0.98 11.43 9.17
N THR A 156 -1.17 10.23 8.65
CA THR A 156 -2.09 9.96 7.57
C THR A 156 -3.33 9.25 8.08
N SER A 157 -4.48 9.57 7.53
CA SER A 157 -5.74 8.91 7.83
C SER A 157 -6.63 8.80 6.59
N ALA A 158 -7.41 7.73 6.53
CA ALA A 158 -8.41 7.50 5.51
C ALA A 158 -9.79 7.42 6.17
N THR A 159 -10.64 8.39 5.88
CA THR A 159 -12.00 8.49 6.41
C THR A 159 -13.00 7.97 5.38
N PRO A 160 -13.77 6.92 5.67
CA PRO A 160 -14.82 6.43 4.78
C PRO A 160 -15.88 7.49 4.50
N LEU A 161 -16.33 7.56 3.26
CA LEU A 161 -17.41 8.40 2.78
C LEU A 161 -18.48 7.54 2.09
N GLU A 162 -19.63 8.14 1.82
CA GLU A 162 -20.70 7.49 1.05
C GLU A 162 -20.23 7.05 -0.34
N ARG A 163 -20.94 6.07 -0.90
CA ARG A 163 -20.68 5.50 -2.24
C ARG A 163 -19.29 4.91 -2.40
N ASN A 164 -18.85 4.15 -1.39
CA ASN A 164 -17.56 3.47 -1.37
C ASN A 164 -16.38 4.38 -1.76
N ARG A 165 -16.30 5.54 -1.12
CA ARG A 165 -15.22 6.52 -1.29
C ARG A 165 -14.49 6.74 0.03
N VAL A 166 -13.30 7.32 -0.05
CA VAL A 166 -12.51 7.73 1.11
C VAL A 166 -11.98 9.14 0.94
N ARG A 167 -11.91 9.88 2.03
CA ARG A 167 -11.12 11.10 2.13
C ARG A 167 -9.80 10.75 2.80
N ILE A 168 -8.71 11.19 2.19
CA ILE A 168 -7.37 11.07 2.76
C ILE A 168 -7.00 12.39 3.40
N THR A 169 -6.58 12.34 4.65
CA THR A 169 -6.07 13.51 5.36
C THR A 169 -4.63 13.26 5.76
N ILE A 170 -3.72 14.14 5.38
CA ILE A 170 -2.29 14.11 5.68
C ILE A 170 -1.99 15.34 6.54
N ASN A 171 -1.69 15.13 7.80
CA ASN A 171 -1.31 16.20 8.73
C ASN A 171 0.20 16.10 8.96
N VAL A 172 0.89 17.21 8.72
CA VAL A 172 2.35 17.30 8.85
C VAL A 172 2.70 18.32 9.92
N ASP A 173 3.47 17.90 10.89
CA ASP A 173 4.21 18.79 11.77
C ASP A 173 5.68 18.75 11.32
N GLU A 174 6.12 19.81 10.65
CA GLU A 174 7.45 19.85 10.04
C GLU A 174 8.57 19.91 11.07
N GLY A 175 8.27 20.45 12.26
CA GLY A 175 9.28 20.77 13.24
C GLY A 175 10.25 21.85 12.73
N ALA A 176 11.47 21.86 13.29
CA ALA A 176 12.54 22.76 12.86
C ALA A 176 13.51 22.04 11.92
N ALA A 177 13.89 22.71 10.85
CA ALA A 177 14.96 22.21 9.98
C ALA A 177 16.30 22.23 10.73
N SER A 178 17.10 21.18 10.58
CA SER A 178 18.43 21.09 11.16
C SER A 178 19.42 21.92 10.38
N SER A 179 20.04 22.90 11.02
CA SER A 179 21.06 23.75 10.38
C SER A 179 22.46 23.41 10.87
N ILE A 180 23.43 23.60 9.99
CA ILE A 180 24.86 23.41 10.28
C ILE A 180 25.38 24.65 10.99
N LYS A 181 25.75 24.51 12.25
CA LYS A 181 26.33 25.63 13.01
C LYS A 181 27.77 25.87 12.67
N GLN A 182 28.55 24.80 12.45
CA GLN A 182 30.00 24.87 12.21
C GLN A 182 30.46 23.66 11.40
N ILE A 183 31.38 23.91 10.46
CA ILE A 183 32.17 22.90 9.74
C ILE A 183 33.62 23.08 10.17
N ARG A 184 34.29 22.01 10.58
CA ARG A 184 35.69 22.05 11.00
C ARG A 184 36.48 20.98 10.27
N PHE A 185 37.53 21.41 9.60
CA PHE A 185 38.51 20.51 9.00
C PHE A 185 39.69 20.30 10.03
N VAL A 186 40.12 19.07 10.18
CA VAL A 186 41.18 18.73 11.11
C VAL A 186 42.21 17.87 10.40
N GLY A 187 43.49 18.26 10.49
CA GLY A 187 44.59 17.53 9.87
C GLY A 187 44.89 17.91 8.41
N ASN A 188 44.21 18.92 7.87
CA ASN A 188 44.48 19.46 6.55
C ASN A 188 45.83 20.22 6.54
N THR A 189 46.76 19.77 5.71
CA THR A 189 48.11 20.34 5.59
C THR A 189 48.46 20.85 4.21
N VAL A 190 47.72 20.42 3.19
CA VAL A 190 47.94 20.78 1.78
C VAL A 190 47.00 21.90 1.35
N PHE A 191 45.74 21.81 1.70
CA PHE A 191 44.70 22.79 1.40
C PHE A 191 44.26 23.49 2.67
N ASP A 192 43.94 24.77 2.62
CA ASP A 192 43.38 25.45 3.77
C ASP A 192 41.88 25.16 3.96
N SER A 193 41.32 25.53 5.12
CA SER A 193 39.93 25.22 5.46
C SER A 193 38.92 25.94 4.61
N ASP A 194 39.24 27.16 4.15
CA ASP A 194 38.31 27.94 3.31
C ASP A 194 38.29 27.34 1.92
N GLU A 195 39.42 26.90 1.37
CA GLU A 195 39.52 26.24 0.07
C GLU A 195 38.73 24.91 0.06
N LEU A 196 38.80 24.12 1.11
CA LEU A 196 38.01 22.89 1.26
C LEU A 196 36.52 23.18 1.41
N ALA A 197 36.15 24.22 2.16
CA ALA A 197 34.77 24.62 2.35
C ALA A 197 34.10 25.11 1.02
N ASP A 198 34.88 25.73 0.16
CA ASP A 198 34.40 26.23 -1.14
C ASP A 198 34.05 25.07 -2.11
N GLN A 199 34.61 23.87 -1.92
CA GLN A 199 34.28 22.68 -2.69
C GLN A 199 32.95 22.04 -2.25
N MET A 200 32.43 22.41 -1.06
CA MET A 200 31.23 21.80 -0.49
C MET A 200 29.94 22.51 -0.95
N GLN A 201 28.89 21.75 -1.11
CA GLN A 201 27.53 22.28 -1.28
C GLN A 201 26.96 22.78 0.05
N LEU A 202 27.26 22.08 1.14
CA LEU A 202 26.87 22.45 2.49
C LEU A 202 27.73 23.61 2.99
N SER A 203 27.13 24.50 3.77
CA SER A 203 27.86 25.61 4.39
C SER A 203 27.37 25.86 5.83
N GLU A 204 28.18 26.58 6.60
CA GLU A 204 27.73 27.06 7.90
C GLU A 204 26.55 28.01 7.81
N HIS A 205 25.74 28.06 8.86
CA HIS A 205 24.65 28.99 8.97
C HIS A 205 25.17 30.43 9.01
N LYS A 206 24.81 31.22 8.00
CA LYS A 206 25.12 32.65 7.88
C LYS A 206 23.79 33.40 7.64
N TRP A 207 23.75 34.69 7.88
CA TRP A 207 22.55 35.48 7.63
C TRP A 207 22.07 35.39 6.16
N SER A 208 22.98 35.15 5.21
CA SER A 208 22.66 34.91 3.80
C SER A 208 22.07 33.53 3.51
N SER A 209 22.15 32.59 4.43
CA SER A 209 21.63 31.22 4.29
C SER A 209 20.12 31.18 4.14
N PHE A 210 19.42 32.22 4.59
CA PHE A 210 17.99 32.38 4.38
C PHE A 210 17.58 32.29 2.89
N TYR A 211 18.43 32.73 1.99
CA TYR A 211 18.19 32.63 0.53
C TYR A 211 18.72 31.36 -0.09
N THR A 212 19.85 30.84 0.38
CA THR A 212 20.57 29.74 -0.28
C THR A 212 20.20 28.37 0.25
N LYS A 213 19.69 28.28 1.50
CA LYS A 213 19.38 27.02 2.21
C LYS A 213 20.54 26.00 2.20
N ARG A 214 21.80 26.46 2.00
CA ARG A 214 23.00 25.62 1.99
C ARG A 214 23.41 25.15 3.38
N ASP A 215 22.92 25.81 4.40
CA ASP A 215 23.12 25.50 5.82
C ASP A 215 22.18 24.38 6.34
N LEU A 216 21.19 23.96 5.55
CA LEU A 216 20.32 22.86 5.93
C LEU A 216 21.04 21.53 5.79
N TYR A 217 21.25 20.87 6.93
CA TYR A 217 21.92 19.58 6.98
C TYR A 217 21.12 18.49 6.26
N SER A 218 21.79 17.77 5.36
CA SER A 218 21.26 16.56 4.73
C SER A 218 22.38 15.53 4.64
N ARG A 219 22.07 14.28 4.97
CA ARG A 219 23.02 13.16 4.89
C ARG A 219 23.51 12.94 3.46
N GLU A 220 22.59 13.05 2.51
CA GLU A 220 22.86 12.87 1.09
C GLU A 220 23.84 13.94 0.58
N LYS A 221 23.60 15.21 0.93
CA LYS A 221 24.49 16.32 0.57
C LYS A 221 25.85 16.16 1.23
N LEU A 222 25.88 15.78 2.51
CA LEU A 222 27.16 15.53 3.20
C LEU A 222 27.95 14.39 2.56
N ALA A 223 27.28 13.29 2.18
CA ALA A 223 27.94 12.19 1.49
C ALA A 223 28.52 12.62 0.14
N ALA A 224 27.77 13.43 -0.64
CA ALA A 224 28.24 13.99 -1.91
C ALA A 224 29.44 14.93 -1.70
N ASP A 225 29.38 15.80 -0.69
CA ASP A 225 30.47 16.72 -0.35
C ASP A 225 31.75 15.96 0.05
N LEU A 226 31.61 14.86 0.83
CA LEU A 226 32.75 14.02 1.18
C LEU A 226 33.39 13.34 -0.04
N GLU A 227 32.60 12.90 -1.03
CA GLU A 227 33.16 12.36 -2.27
C GLU A 227 33.82 13.47 -3.12
N THR A 228 33.26 14.67 -3.16
CA THR A 228 33.88 15.82 -3.82
C THR A 228 35.23 16.13 -3.20
N LEU A 229 35.32 16.23 -1.87
CA LEU A 229 36.59 16.49 -1.16
C LEU A 229 37.62 15.36 -1.31
N ARG A 230 37.21 14.12 -1.50
CA ARG A 230 38.14 13.00 -1.77
C ARG A 230 38.73 13.04 -3.19
N SER A 231 37.96 13.61 -4.12
CA SER A 231 38.40 13.71 -5.53
C SER A 231 39.16 15.00 -5.84
N PHE A 232 39.08 15.97 -4.95
CA PHE A 232 39.81 17.23 -5.00
C PHE A 232 41.28 17.04 -4.56
#